data_e35e838249c98e1321faa6be77833730
#
_entry.id   e35e838249c98e1321faa6be77833730
#
_cell.length_a   1.000
_cell.length_b   1.000
_cell.length_c   1.000
_cell.angle_alpha   90.00
_cell.angle_beta   90.00
_cell.angle_gamma   90.00
#
_symmetry.space_group_name_H-M   'P 1'
#
loop_
_entity.id
_entity.type
_entity.pdbx_description
1 polymer ?
#
loop_
_entity_poly.entity_id
_entity_poly.type
_entity_poly.pdbx_seq_one_letter_code
_entity_poly.pdbx_strand_id
1 'polypeptide(L)'
;MGSEMCIRDSDDLKKDPLLILESECIDAKFIKADEFEKIRLQVNEDVDNDSAWAEEQDFPEPETAMDHIYSSKEYPEESTFNPVAEKIVIVDAINHALHEEMELNEKMVVYGQDIADPKGGVFTATKGLSDKFGNGRVFNSPLAESSIVGTAVGMAVSGYKPVVEIQFGDYIWTAMMQIRNEVATMRYRSNNSWACPMVIRVPVGGYIHGALCHSQSIDGYFIHLPGIYIAYPSCAADAKGLLKMACRMDDPVIFMEHKGLYRQGYAATEEPDADYLLSFGKGRKVLEGDELTVITWGAMVQKSLEAVQSLEIQNDSVEVIDLRTLNPLDMDLIETSIMKTSKALVVHEDNITNGPGAEIAAIIADKFFELLDGPVRRVGAKDSPVPFNWIIEEEILPQTVDVANAIHELLEY
;
A
#
# COMPACT_ATOMS: atom_id res chain seq x y z
N MET A 1 -32.92 -20.81 -12.39
CA MET A 1 -31.72 -21.58 -12.70
C MET A 1 -31.12 -22.03 -11.38
N GLY A 2 -31.24 -23.31 -11.03
CA GLY A 2 -30.56 -23.86 -9.85
C GLY A 2 -29.05 -23.75 -10.07
N SER A 3 -28.32 -23.20 -9.10
CA SER A 3 -26.87 -23.20 -9.15
C SER A 3 -26.36 -24.65 -9.16
N GLU A 4 -25.21 -24.91 -9.76
CA GLU A 4 -24.57 -26.24 -9.71
C GLU A 4 -24.35 -26.78 -8.29
N MET A 5 -24.42 -25.91 -7.28
CA MET A 5 -24.42 -26.26 -5.86
C MET A 5 -25.63 -27.13 -5.45
N CYS A 6 -26.78 -27.01 -6.12
CA CYS A 6 -27.97 -27.78 -5.78
C CYS A 6 -27.95 -29.22 -6.29
N ILE A 7 -26.99 -29.63 -7.10
CA ILE A 7 -26.94 -30.94 -7.77
C ILE A 7 -26.19 -32.02 -6.95
N ARG A 8 -25.41 -31.63 -5.94
CA ARG A 8 -24.60 -32.55 -5.14
C ARG A 8 -25.24 -33.01 -3.82
N ASP A 9 -26.47 -32.62 -3.56
CA ASP A 9 -27.04 -32.56 -2.21
C ASP A 9 -27.25 -33.88 -1.48
N SER A 10 -27.55 -34.99 -2.15
CA SER A 10 -27.96 -36.20 -1.42
C SER A 10 -26.81 -37.09 -0.93
N ASP A 11 -25.69 -37.10 -1.66
CA ASP A 11 -24.52 -37.91 -1.26
C ASP A 11 -23.54 -37.13 -0.39
N ASP A 12 -23.50 -35.79 -0.55
CA ASP A 12 -22.64 -34.92 0.25
C ASP A 12 -23.23 -34.62 1.64
N LEU A 13 -24.57 -34.69 1.82
CA LEU A 13 -25.20 -34.60 3.13
C LEU A 13 -24.67 -35.63 4.15
N LYS A 14 -24.29 -36.82 3.67
CA LYS A 14 -23.69 -37.86 4.53
C LYS A 14 -22.25 -37.52 4.96
N LYS A 15 -21.62 -36.54 4.29
CA LYS A 15 -20.27 -36.05 4.55
C LYS A 15 -20.28 -34.67 5.18
N ASP A 16 -21.43 -34.18 5.61
CA ASP A 16 -21.56 -32.92 6.30
C ASP A 16 -20.66 -32.91 7.53
N PRO A 17 -19.69 -31.97 7.62
CA PRO A 17 -18.76 -31.90 8.72
C PRO A 17 -19.42 -31.70 10.08
N LEU A 18 -20.61 -31.05 10.13
CA LEU A 18 -21.36 -30.89 11.37
C LEU A 18 -21.90 -32.22 11.88
N LEU A 19 -22.46 -33.05 10.98
CA LEU A 19 -22.97 -34.37 11.36
C LEU A 19 -21.84 -35.34 11.78
N ILE A 20 -20.68 -35.24 11.11
CA ILE A 20 -19.48 -36.00 11.47
C ILE A 20 -18.98 -35.58 12.86
N LEU A 21 -18.84 -34.28 13.09
CA LEU A 21 -18.40 -33.72 14.37
C LEU A 21 -19.35 -34.08 15.51
N GLU A 22 -20.66 -34.00 15.28
CA GLU A 22 -21.70 -34.41 16.25
C GLU A 22 -21.49 -35.87 16.64
N SER A 23 -21.36 -36.78 15.66
CA SER A 23 -21.12 -38.21 15.90
C SER A 23 -19.83 -38.45 16.69
N GLU A 24 -18.73 -37.82 16.28
CA GLU A 24 -17.44 -37.97 16.95
C GLU A 24 -17.47 -37.47 18.40
N CYS A 25 -18.13 -36.35 18.66
CA CYS A 25 -18.27 -35.80 20.02
C CYS A 25 -19.13 -36.66 20.92
N ILE A 26 -20.21 -37.28 20.38
CA ILE A 26 -21.07 -38.20 21.12
C ILE A 26 -20.29 -39.48 21.42
N ASP A 27 -19.60 -40.05 20.44
CA ASP A 27 -18.81 -41.30 20.60
C ASP A 27 -17.67 -41.09 21.60
N ALA A 28 -17.04 -39.91 21.58
CA ALA A 28 -15.99 -39.52 22.54
C ALA A 28 -16.55 -39.15 23.93
N LYS A 29 -17.87 -39.11 24.10
CA LYS A 29 -18.58 -38.75 25.34
C LYS A 29 -18.27 -37.30 25.82
N PHE A 30 -17.94 -36.40 24.92
CA PHE A 30 -17.77 -35.00 25.24
C PHE A 30 -19.13 -34.33 25.49
N ILE A 31 -20.17 -34.77 24.75
CA ILE A 31 -21.52 -34.20 24.82
C ILE A 31 -22.54 -35.32 24.52
N LYS A 32 -23.79 -35.18 24.98
CA LYS A 32 -24.85 -36.12 24.71
C LYS A 32 -25.70 -35.67 23.51
N ALA A 33 -26.37 -36.60 22.86
CA ALA A 33 -27.21 -36.33 21.70
C ALA A 33 -28.35 -35.33 22.02
N ASP A 34 -28.95 -35.42 23.22
CA ASP A 34 -29.99 -34.49 23.65
C ASP A 34 -29.46 -33.09 23.94
N GLU A 35 -28.19 -32.94 24.23
CA GLU A 35 -27.54 -31.63 24.40
C GLU A 35 -27.26 -31.00 23.05
N PHE A 36 -26.85 -31.76 22.02
CA PHE A 36 -26.73 -31.26 20.66
C PHE A 36 -28.06 -30.73 20.11
N GLU A 37 -29.14 -31.47 20.32
CA GLU A 37 -30.47 -31.05 19.88
C GLU A 37 -30.91 -29.75 20.56
N LYS A 38 -30.64 -29.60 21.86
CA LYS A 38 -30.89 -28.32 22.57
C LYS A 38 -30.09 -27.17 22.00
N ILE A 39 -28.80 -27.38 21.70
CA ILE A 39 -27.95 -26.35 21.07
C ILE A 39 -28.52 -25.97 19.71
N ARG A 40 -28.92 -26.94 18.89
CA ARG A 40 -29.48 -26.69 17.55
C ARG A 40 -30.78 -25.89 17.63
N LEU A 41 -31.68 -26.24 18.55
CA LEU A 41 -32.93 -25.50 18.77
C LEU A 41 -32.65 -24.09 19.26
N GLN A 42 -31.72 -23.91 20.21
CA GLN A 42 -31.36 -22.61 20.71
C GLN A 42 -30.73 -21.71 19.61
N VAL A 43 -29.79 -22.25 18.83
CA VAL A 43 -29.18 -21.50 17.72
C VAL A 43 -30.20 -21.08 16.67
N ASN A 44 -31.15 -21.96 16.33
CA ASN A 44 -32.21 -21.62 15.40
C ASN A 44 -33.12 -20.48 15.96
N GLU A 45 -33.49 -20.57 17.24
CA GLU A 45 -34.25 -19.51 17.91
C GLU A 45 -33.50 -18.19 17.96
N ASP A 46 -32.19 -18.23 18.26
CA ASP A 46 -31.33 -17.03 18.28
C ASP A 46 -31.26 -16.39 16.89
N VAL A 47 -31.04 -17.19 15.82
CA VAL A 47 -30.99 -16.69 14.43
C VAL A 47 -32.33 -16.10 13.98
N ASP A 48 -33.45 -16.76 14.32
CA ASP A 48 -34.77 -16.26 14.00
C ASP A 48 -35.06 -14.93 14.72
N ASN A 49 -34.71 -14.83 16.00
CA ASN A 49 -34.83 -13.61 16.79
C ASN A 49 -33.93 -12.48 16.25
N ASP A 50 -32.68 -12.77 15.91
CA ASP A 50 -31.76 -11.78 15.32
C ASP A 50 -32.26 -11.30 13.96
N SER A 51 -32.84 -12.21 13.15
CA SER A 51 -33.40 -11.86 11.85
C SER A 51 -34.66 -10.95 12.01
N ALA A 52 -35.55 -11.32 12.93
CA ALA A 52 -36.74 -10.50 13.23
C ALA A 52 -36.35 -9.12 13.78
N TRP A 53 -35.36 -9.10 14.68
CA TRP A 53 -34.84 -7.83 15.20
C TRP A 53 -34.26 -6.95 14.09
N ALA A 54 -33.47 -7.55 13.16
CA ALA A 54 -32.87 -6.81 12.05
C ALA A 54 -33.93 -6.23 11.08
N GLU A 55 -35.02 -6.98 10.83
CA GLU A 55 -36.12 -6.53 9.98
C GLU A 55 -36.92 -5.36 10.60
N GLU A 56 -36.94 -5.24 11.92
CA GLU A 56 -37.63 -4.17 12.66
C GLU A 56 -36.79 -2.88 12.77
N GLN A 57 -35.50 -2.92 12.41
CA GLN A 57 -34.66 -1.73 12.49
C GLN A 57 -34.94 -0.73 11.37
N ASP A 58 -34.78 0.54 11.68
CA ASP A 58 -34.81 1.62 10.68
C ASP A 58 -33.65 1.48 9.70
N PHE A 59 -33.83 1.94 8.46
CA PHE A 59 -32.75 2.03 7.50
C PHE A 59 -31.70 3.04 7.98
N PRO A 60 -30.40 2.80 7.65
CA PRO A 60 -29.35 3.75 8.00
C PRO A 60 -29.56 5.10 7.30
N GLU A 61 -29.18 6.18 7.97
CA GLU A 61 -29.23 7.53 7.41
C GLU A 61 -28.26 7.67 6.24
N PRO A 62 -28.64 8.33 5.12
CA PRO A 62 -27.79 8.45 3.93
C PRO A 62 -26.42 9.09 4.22
N GLU A 63 -26.33 9.97 5.21
CA GLU A 63 -25.12 10.68 5.64
C GLU A 63 -24.06 9.72 6.18
N THR A 64 -24.47 8.53 6.65
CA THR A 64 -23.54 7.50 7.19
C THR A 64 -22.86 6.67 6.09
N ALA A 65 -23.17 6.90 4.82
CA ALA A 65 -22.64 6.10 3.69
C ALA A 65 -21.12 6.08 3.58
N MET A 66 -20.43 7.10 4.13
CA MET A 66 -18.97 7.21 4.13
C MET A 66 -18.35 6.87 5.49
N ASP A 67 -19.14 6.48 6.48
CA ASP A 67 -18.63 6.12 7.79
C ASP A 67 -17.83 4.81 7.73
N HIS A 68 -16.79 4.73 8.56
CA HIS A 68 -15.97 3.52 8.74
C HIS A 68 -15.21 3.02 7.50
N ILE A 69 -14.99 3.87 6.48
CA ILE A 69 -14.05 3.54 5.40
C ILE A 69 -12.62 3.50 5.99
N TYR A 70 -12.30 4.48 6.84
CA TYR A 70 -11.05 4.57 7.58
C TYR A 70 -11.31 4.67 9.09
N SER A 71 -10.26 4.47 9.89
CA SER A 71 -10.31 4.66 11.33
C SER A 71 -10.55 6.12 11.69
N SER A 72 -11.40 6.36 12.68
CA SER A 72 -11.51 7.68 13.31
C SER A 72 -10.43 7.93 14.37
N LYS A 73 -9.52 6.99 14.59
CA LYS A 73 -8.44 7.08 15.55
C LYS A 73 -7.37 8.05 15.05
N GLU A 74 -6.96 8.95 15.90
CA GLU A 74 -5.80 9.81 15.63
C GLU A 74 -4.52 8.98 15.63
N TYR A 75 -3.66 9.21 14.63
CA TYR A 75 -2.35 8.61 14.53
C TYR A 75 -1.29 9.50 15.17
N PRO A 76 -0.11 8.95 15.53
CA PRO A 76 0.99 9.77 16.05
C PRO A 76 1.32 10.94 15.12
N GLU A 77 1.69 12.07 15.71
CA GLU A 77 2.17 13.22 14.93
C GLU A 77 3.51 12.92 14.26
N GLU A 78 3.77 13.63 13.16
CA GLU A 78 5.07 13.61 12.49
C GLU A 78 6.15 14.13 13.44
N SER A 79 7.28 13.43 13.49
CA SER A 79 8.40 13.83 14.34
C SER A 79 9.45 14.62 13.56
N THR A 80 10.22 15.42 14.28
CA THR A 80 11.35 16.15 13.70
C THR A 80 12.44 15.19 13.24
N PHE A 81 13.03 15.45 12.08
CA PHE A 81 14.17 14.71 11.59
C PHE A 81 15.42 15.01 12.43
N ASN A 82 15.92 14.00 13.15
CA ASN A 82 17.13 14.06 13.96
C ASN A 82 18.12 12.99 13.46
N PRO A 83 19.16 13.33 12.71
CA PRO A 83 20.12 12.35 12.23
C PRO A 83 20.97 11.79 13.37
N VAL A 84 21.12 10.47 13.42
CA VAL A 84 21.92 9.76 14.45
C VAL A 84 23.10 8.98 13.90
N ALA A 85 23.12 8.76 12.57
CA ALA A 85 24.17 8.01 11.89
C ALA A 85 24.47 8.56 10.50
N GLU A 86 25.49 7.98 9.84
CA GLU A 86 25.84 8.26 8.44
C GLU A 86 24.69 7.90 7.50
N LYS A 87 24.88 8.22 6.21
CA LYS A 87 23.88 7.92 5.19
C LYS A 87 23.66 6.43 5.05
N ILE A 88 22.39 6.06 5.07
CA ILE A 88 21.90 4.71 4.79
C ILE A 88 21.07 4.68 3.50
N VAL A 89 21.01 3.53 2.86
CA VAL A 89 20.17 3.30 1.67
C VAL A 89 18.76 2.85 2.07
N ILE A 90 17.82 2.90 1.13
CA ILE A 90 16.38 2.59 1.40
C ILE A 90 16.21 1.19 2.00
N VAL A 91 16.92 0.17 1.48
CA VAL A 91 16.74 -1.21 1.96
C VAL A 91 17.19 -1.36 3.42
N ASP A 92 18.25 -0.65 3.84
CA ASP A 92 18.72 -0.67 5.23
C ASP A 92 17.77 0.13 6.13
N ALA A 93 17.21 1.25 5.65
CA ALA A 93 16.20 2.04 6.35
C ALA A 93 14.92 1.22 6.63
N ILE A 94 14.47 0.43 5.66
CA ILE A 94 13.35 -0.51 5.82
C ILE A 94 13.69 -1.59 6.86
N ASN A 95 14.89 -2.17 6.77
CA ASN A 95 15.35 -3.19 7.73
C ASN A 95 15.36 -2.64 9.16
N HIS A 96 15.95 -1.46 9.36
CA HIS A 96 16.02 -0.81 10.67
C HIS A 96 14.62 -0.45 11.21
N ALA A 97 13.73 0.06 10.35
CA ALA A 97 12.34 0.32 10.73
C ALA A 97 11.62 -0.94 11.25
N LEU A 98 11.78 -2.08 10.54
CA LEU A 98 11.20 -3.35 10.95
C LEU A 98 11.80 -3.85 12.27
N HIS A 99 13.12 -3.73 12.46
CA HIS A 99 13.77 -4.06 13.71
C HIS A 99 13.21 -3.25 14.89
N GLU A 100 13.14 -1.93 14.76
CA GLU A 100 12.67 -1.01 15.78
C GLU A 100 11.19 -1.26 16.14
N GLU A 101 10.32 -1.42 15.14
CA GLU A 101 8.89 -1.66 15.40
C GLU A 101 8.61 -3.06 15.97
N MET A 102 9.39 -4.08 15.60
CA MET A 102 9.30 -5.41 16.21
C MET A 102 9.79 -5.45 17.67
N GLU A 103 10.72 -4.58 18.05
CA GLU A 103 11.13 -4.41 19.46
C GLU A 103 10.00 -3.77 20.30
N LEU A 104 9.30 -2.80 19.71
CA LEU A 104 8.22 -2.08 20.38
C LEU A 104 6.92 -2.89 20.47
N ASN A 105 6.65 -3.75 19.50
CA ASN A 105 5.39 -4.50 19.41
C ASN A 105 5.64 -6.01 19.35
N GLU A 106 5.43 -6.70 20.46
CA GLU A 106 5.57 -8.15 20.56
C GLU A 106 4.57 -8.94 19.68
N LYS A 107 3.45 -8.30 19.31
CA LYS A 107 2.43 -8.89 18.42
C LYS A 107 2.71 -8.66 16.93
N MET A 108 3.76 -7.91 16.59
CA MET A 108 4.16 -7.72 15.19
C MET A 108 4.79 -8.99 14.65
N VAL A 109 4.32 -9.44 13.48
CA VAL A 109 4.80 -10.64 12.75
C VAL A 109 5.21 -10.21 11.35
N VAL A 110 6.36 -10.66 10.87
CA VAL A 110 6.86 -10.37 9.52
C VAL A 110 6.97 -11.68 8.75
N TYR A 111 6.30 -11.79 7.62
CA TYR A 111 6.38 -13.00 6.81
C TYR A 111 6.07 -12.78 5.33
N GLY A 112 6.45 -13.74 4.53
CA GLY A 112 6.31 -13.75 3.09
C GLY A 112 7.23 -14.81 2.48
N GLN A 113 7.50 -14.71 1.20
CA GLN A 113 8.39 -15.65 0.52
C GLN A 113 9.85 -15.26 0.76
N ASP A 114 10.70 -16.21 1.17
CA ASP A 114 12.13 -16.02 1.39
C ASP A 114 12.51 -14.96 2.46
N ILE A 115 11.61 -14.65 3.37
CA ILE A 115 11.76 -13.59 4.38
C ILE A 115 12.80 -13.94 5.45
N ALA A 116 12.82 -15.22 5.89
CA ALA A 116 13.69 -15.66 6.98
C ALA A 116 15.15 -15.78 6.55
N ASP A 117 16.04 -15.70 7.54
CA ASP A 117 17.48 -15.93 7.34
C ASP A 117 17.76 -17.41 6.93
N PRO A 118 18.85 -17.67 6.20
CA PRO A 118 19.92 -16.75 5.87
C PRO A 118 19.66 -15.81 4.69
N LYS A 119 18.52 -15.92 3.98
CA LYS A 119 18.24 -15.10 2.80
C LYS A 119 17.83 -13.67 3.18
N GLY A 120 16.90 -13.51 4.10
CA GLY A 120 16.47 -12.22 4.59
C GLY A 120 15.71 -11.37 3.56
N GLY A 121 14.85 -12.01 2.74
CA GLY A 121 14.17 -11.38 1.61
C GLY A 121 15.01 -11.38 0.32
N VAL A 122 14.34 -11.21 -0.82
CA VAL A 122 15.02 -11.17 -2.15
C VAL A 122 16.04 -10.03 -2.22
N PHE A 123 15.71 -8.89 -1.63
CA PHE A 123 16.54 -7.69 -1.60
C PHE A 123 17.23 -7.46 -0.26
N THR A 124 17.17 -8.42 0.65
CA THR A 124 17.77 -8.41 2.00
C THR A 124 17.12 -7.41 3.00
N ALA A 125 15.92 -6.92 2.70
CA ALA A 125 15.20 -5.98 3.58
C ALA A 125 14.81 -6.57 4.94
N THR A 126 14.76 -7.90 5.08
CA THR A 126 14.40 -8.60 6.33
C THR A 126 15.56 -9.39 6.94
N LYS A 127 16.79 -9.16 6.44
CA LYS A 127 17.97 -9.88 6.93
C LYS A 127 18.22 -9.65 8.43
N GLY A 128 18.49 -10.73 9.17
CA GLY A 128 18.74 -10.71 10.61
C GLY A 128 17.50 -10.67 11.48
N LEU A 129 16.29 -10.45 10.91
CA LEU A 129 15.05 -10.39 11.68
C LEU A 129 14.72 -11.75 12.31
N SER A 130 14.77 -12.86 11.56
CA SER A 130 14.43 -14.17 12.11
C SER A 130 15.48 -14.67 13.11
N ASP A 131 16.76 -14.31 12.94
CA ASP A 131 17.81 -14.61 13.91
C ASP A 131 17.57 -13.89 15.24
N LYS A 132 17.08 -12.65 15.20
CA LYS A 132 16.80 -11.83 16.39
C LYS A 132 15.47 -12.16 17.07
N PHE A 133 14.40 -12.25 16.31
CA PHE A 133 13.03 -12.37 16.84
C PHE A 133 12.46 -13.79 16.82
N GLY A 134 13.17 -14.73 16.20
CA GLY A 134 12.77 -16.14 16.08
C GLY A 134 11.72 -16.41 15.01
N ASN A 135 11.66 -17.68 14.60
CA ASN A 135 10.77 -18.15 13.53
C ASN A 135 9.27 -18.13 13.90
N GLY A 136 8.92 -17.86 15.15
CA GLY A 136 7.52 -17.64 15.55
C GLY A 136 7.00 -16.27 15.18
N ARG A 137 7.89 -15.31 14.92
CA ARG A 137 7.56 -13.93 14.55
C ARG A 137 8.04 -13.54 13.15
N VAL A 138 9.08 -14.20 12.64
CA VAL A 138 9.63 -13.95 11.28
C VAL A 138 9.81 -15.29 10.59
N PHE A 139 9.02 -15.54 9.54
CA PHE A 139 8.99 -16.87 8.89
C PHE A 139 8.65 -16.82 7.40
N ASN A 140 9.05 -17.86 6.70
CA ASN A 140 8.72 -18.05 5.30
C ASN A 140 7.30 -18.58 5.13
N SER A 141 6.57 -18.05 4.16
CA SER A 141 5.33 -18.61 3.65
C SER A 141 5.57 -19.49 2.42
N PRO A 142 4.64 -20.37 2.06
CA PRO A 142 4.59 -20.96 0.73
C PRO A 142 4.42 -19.89 -0.37
N LEU A 143 4.68 -20.27 -1.64
CA LEU A 143 4.41 -19.46 -2.83
C LEU A 143 2.89 -19.39 -3.09
N ALA A 144 2.20 -18.55 -2.33
CA ALA A 144 0.75 -18.38 -2.41
C ALA A 144 0.36 -17.01 -1.84
N GLU A 145 0.41 -15.98 -2.67
CA GLU A 145 0.18 -14.59 -2.25
C GLU A 145 -1.24 -14.38 -1.68
N SER A 146 -2.24 -15.08 -2.23
CA SER A 146 -3.59 -15.09 -1.67
C SER A 146 -3.63 -15.63 -0.23
N SER A 147 -2.80 -16.63 0.08
CA SER A 147 -2.66 -17.16 1.44
C SER A 147 -1.87 -16.20 2.34
N ILE A 148 -0.82 -15.55 1.83
CA ILE A 148 -0.05 -14.55 2.57
C ILE A 148 -0.98 -13.45 3.08
N VAL A 149 -1.73 -12.82 2.17
CA VAL A 149 -2.65 -11.74 2.55
C VAL A 149 -3.84 -12.27 3.35
N GLY A 150 -4.43 -13.40 2.95
CA GLY A 150 -5.60 -13.98 3.63
C GLY A 150 -5.32 -14.38 5.09
N THR A 151 -4.15 -14.97 5.37
CA THR A 151 -3.77 -15.27 6.76
C THR A 151 -3.45 -14.00 7.55
N ALA A 152 -2.89 -12.98 6.92
CA ALA A 152 -2.68 -11.68 7.56
C ALA A 152 -3.98 -11.02 8.01
N VAL A 153 -5.06 -11.13 7.22
CA VAL A 153 -6.40 -10.67 7.64
C VAL A 153 -6.81 -11.35 8.96
N GLY A 154 -6.70 -12.68 9.02
CA GLY A 154 -7.03 -13.42 10.23
C GLY A 154 -6.18 -13.03 11.43
N MET A 155 -4.88 -12.81 11.24
CA MET A 155 -3.97 -12.33 12.28
C MET A 155 -4.35 -10.92 12.74
N ALA A 156 -4.63 -10.01 11.81
CA ALA A 156 -4.98 -8.62 12.12
C ALA A 156 -6.25 -8.52 12.96
N VAL A 157 -7.33 -9.20 12.57
CA VAL A 157 -8.58 -9.21 13.35
C VAL A 157 -8.44 -9.95 14.70
N SER A 158 -7.42 -10.79 14.83
CA SER A 158 -7.07 -11.45 16.11
C SER A 158 -6.14 -10.60 16.99
N GLY A 159 -5.84 -9.37 16.61
CA GLY A 159 -5.06 -8.41 17.39
C GLY A 159 -3.54 -8.51 17.24
N TYR A 160 -3.06 -9.16 16.18
CA TYR A 160 -1.67 -9.09 15.74
C TYR A 160 -1.45 -7.91 14.79
N LYS A 161 -0.18 -7.56 14.55
CA LYS A 161 0.24 -6.60 13.52
C LYS A 161 1.06 -7.32 12.45
N PRO A 162 0.43 -7.93 11.45
CA PRO A 162 1.16 -8.57 10.37
C PRO A 162 1.75 -7.53 9.41
N VAL A 163 3.02 -7.71 9.09
CA VAL A 163 3.74 -7.03 8.02
C VAL A 163 4.15 -8.10 7.02
N VAL A 164 3.49 -8.13 5.89
CA VAL A 164 3.72 -9.17 4.88
C VAL A 164 4.44 -8.61 3.67
N GLU A 165 5.29 -9.45 3.05
CA GLU A 165 5.97 -9.09 1.81
C GLU A 165 5.44 -9.93 0.64
N ILE A 166 5.02 -9.24 -0.42
CA ILE A 166 4.84 -9.82 -1.76
C ILE A 166 6.12 -9.48 -2.53
N GLN A 167 6.87 -10.49 -2.97
CA GLN A 167 8.23 -10.32 -3.50
C GLN A 167 8.37 -9.32 -4.65
N PHE A 168 7.34 -9.23 -5.51
CA PHE A 168 7.28 -8.32 -6.65
C PHE A 168 5.84 -7.85 -6.86
N GLY A 169 5.67 -6.61 -7.27
CA GLY A 169 4.36 -6.04 -7.58
C GLY A 169 3.56 -6.86 -8.58
N ASP A 170 4.25 -7.45 -9.54
CA ASP A 170 3.66 -8.32 -10.56
C ASP A 170 3.00 -9.59 -10.02
N TYR A 171 3.32 -10.03 -8.80
CA TYR A 171 2.74 -11.23 -8.18
C TYR A 171 1.51 -10.94 -7.33
N ILE A 172 1.25 -9.67 -7.00
CA ILE A 172 0.16 -9.28 -6.09
C ILE A 172 -1.23 -9.65 -6.61
N TRP A 173 -1.37 -9.86 -7.91
CA TRP A 173 -2.66 -10.13 -8.57
C TRP A 173 -3.37 -11.37 -8.03
N THR A 174 -2.64 -12.39 -7.61
CA THR A 174 -3.22 -13.60 -7.01
C THR A 174 -3.84 -13.34 -5.64
N ALA A 175 -3.45 -12.24 -4.96
CA ALA A 175 -3.99 -11.79 -3.68
C ALA A 175 -5.05 -10.69 -3.82
N MET A 176 -5.40 -10.27 -5.03
CA MET A 176 -6.27 -9.12 -5.25
C MET A 176 -7.65 -9.26 -4.62
N MET A 177 -8.20 -10.48 -4.60
CA MET A 177 -9.48 -10.75 -3.94
C MET A 177 -9.40 -10.49 -2.43
N GLN A 178 -8.32 -10.94 -1.78
CA GLN A 178 -8.10 -10.71 -0.35
C GLN A 178 -7.89 -9.22 -0.07
N ILE A 179 -7.11 -8.53 -0.90
CA ILE A 179 -6.85 -7.10 -0.72
C ILE A 179 -8.13 -6.29 -0.89
N ARG A 180 -8.83 -6.47 -2.02
CA ARG A 180 -10.00 -5.66 -2.35
C ARG A 180 -11.21 -6.01 -1.50
N ASN A 181 -11.52 -7.30 -1.31
CA ASN A 181 -12.77 -7.72 -0.69
C ASN A 181 -12.68 -7.85 0.83
N GLU A 182 -11.49 -8.15 1.37
CA GLU A 182 -11.30 -8.37 2.80
C GLU A 182 -10.55 -7.21 3.46
N VAL A 183 -9.32 -6.92 3.02
CA VAL A 183 -8.46 -5.91 3.66
C VAL A 183 -9.09 -4.53 3.57
N ALA A 184 -9.44 -4.09 2.36
CA ALA A 184 -9.97 -2.75 2.11
C ALA A 184 -11.35 -2.49 2.75
N THR A 185 -12.18 -3.53 2.88
CA THR A 185 -13.58 -3.37 3.31
C THR A 185 -13.87 -3.83 4.73
N MET A 186 -12.89 -4.40 5.44
CA MET A 186 -13.13 -5.04 6.74
C MET A 186 -13.82 -4.11 7.73
N ARG A 187 -13.32 -2.90 7.90
CA ARG A 187 -13.88 -1.90 8.81
C ARG A 187 -15.29 -1.47 8.37
N TYR A 188 -15.45 -1.15 7.09
CA TYR A 188 -16.74 -0.69 6.55
C TYR A 188 -17.83 -1.76 6.68
N ARG A 189 -17.59 -2.98 6.17
CA ARG A 189 -18.60 -4.05 6.15
C ARG A 189 -18.95 -4.61 7.53
N SER A 190 -18.07 -4.43 8.51
CA SER A 190 -18.31 -4.85 9.90
C SER A 190 -18.85 -3.74 10.77
N ASN A 191 -19.25 -2.60 10.19
CA ASN A 191 -19.67 -1.42 10.92
C ASN A 191 -18.69 -1.07 12.05
N ASN A 192 -17.39 -0.98 11.72
CA ASN A 192 -16.27 -0.71 12.64
C ASN A 192 -16.05 -1.75 13.76
N SER A 193 -16.69 -2.93 13.68
CA SER A 193 -16.49 -3.98 14.70
C SER A 193 -15.10 -4.62 14.58
N TRP A 194 -14.52 -4.64 13.38
CA TRP A 194 -13.19 -5.15 13.10
C TRP A 194 -12.35 -4.18 12.29
N ALA A 195 -11.12 -3.94 12.75
CA ALA A 195 -10.07 -3.31 11.97
C ALA A 195 -9.21 -4.38 11.27
N CYS A 196 -8.45 -3.96 10.24
CA CYS A 196 -7.46 -4.80 9.58
C CYS A 196 -6.07 -4.14 9.58
N PRO A 197 -5.43 -3.95 10.77
CA PRO A 197 -4.17 -3.23 10.92
C PRO A 197 -2.98 -4.03 10.40
N MET A 198 -2.77 -4.05 9.09
CA MET A 198 -1.67 -4.77 8.46
C MET A 198 -0.89 -3.90 7.48
N VAL A 199 0.34 -4.29 7.20
CA VAL A 199 1.17 -3.67 6.16
C VAL A 199 1.48 -4.71 5.09
N ILE A 200 1.21 -4.38 3.84
CA ILE A 200 1.62 -5.17 2.66
C ILE A 200 2.79 -4.44 2.02
N ARG A 201 4.01 -4.93 2.25
CA ARG A 201 5.21 -4.44 1.59
C ARG A 201 5.32 -5.08 0.21
N VAL A 202 5.60 -4.24 -0.78
CA VAL A 202 5.63 -4.70 -2.17
C VAL A 202 6.72 -3.98 -2.95
N PRO A 203 7.80 -4.68 -3.37
CA PRO A 203 8.78 -4.16 -4.31
C PRO A 203 8.18 -3.96 -5.70
N VAL A 204 8.23 -2.73 -6.22
CA VAL A 204 7.64 -2.31 -7.50
C VAL A 204 8.66 -1.62 -8.40
N GLY A 205 8.26 -1.26 -9.62
CA GLY A 205 9.00 -0.40 -10.52
C GLY A 205 10.03 -1.11 -11.41
N GLY A 206 10.43 -0.42 -12.46
CA GLY A 206 11.39 -0.85 -13.48
C GLY A 206 12.82 -0.37 -13.24
N TYR A 207 13.53 -0.12 -14.34
CA TYR A 207 14.95 0.27 -14.40
C TYR A 207 15.92 -0.77 -13.79
N ILE A 208 15.50 -2.02 -13.73
CA ILE A 208 16.26 -3.15 -13.19
C ILE A 208 16.41 -4.30 -14.18
N HIS A 209 15.87 -4.17 -15.37
CA HIS A 209 15.84 -5.21 -16.42
C HIS A 209 15.20 -6.53 -15.91
N GLY A 210 14.14 -6.42 -15.11
CA GLY A 210 13.46 -7.56 -14.48
C GLY A 210 12.47 -8.29 -15.38
N ALA A 211 12.23 -7.80 -16.60
CA ALA A 211 11.23 -8.30 -17.54
C ALA A 211 9.76 -8.18 -17.04
N LEU A 212 8.86 -8.84 -17.78
CA LEU A 212 7.41 -8.69 -17.67
C LEU A 212 6.82 -8.99 -16.29
N CYS A 213 7.50 -9.81 -15.50
CA CYS A 213 7.00 -10.26 -14.21
C CYS A 213 7.75 -9.67 -12.99
N HIS A 214 8.62 -8.66 -13.22
CA HIS A 214 9.45 -8.11 -12.13
C HIS A 214 9.69 -6.61 -12.26
N SER A 215 9.08 -5.91 -13.21
CA SER A 215 9.42 -4.52 -13.53
C SER A 215 8.23 -3.57 -13.63
N GLN A 216 7.03 -4.02 -13.29
CA GLN A 216 5.85 -3.18 -13.46
C GLN A 216 5.65 -2.25 -12.26
N SER A 217 5.14 -1.04 -12.52
CA SER A 217 4.48 -0.19 -11.55
C SER A 217 2.99 -0.57 -11.49
N ILE A 218 2.39 -0.47 -10.31
CA ILE A 218 1.06 -0.99 -10.02
C ILE A 218 0.21 -0.02 -9.19
N ASP A 219 0.72 1.15 -8.93
CA ASP A 219 0.13 2.16 -8.04
C ASP A 219 -1.27 2.60 -8.52
N GLY A 220 -1.50 2.73 -9.82
CA GLY A 220 -2.81 3.06 -10.39
C GLY A 220 -3.94 2.09 -10.03
N TYR A 221 -3.63 0.82 -9.81
CA TYR A 221 -4.65 -0.16 -9.42
C TYR A 221 -5.10 -0.01 -7.96
N PHE A 222 -4.21 0.46 -7.09
CA PHE A 222 -4.47 0.50 -5.65
C PHE A 222 -5.02 1.83 -5.17
N ILE A 223 -4.72 2.95 -5.83
CA ILE A 223 -5.36 4.23 -5.51
C ILE A 223 -6.88 4.21 -5.73
N HIS A 224 -7.37 3.27 -6.54
CA HIS A 224 -8.79 3.04 -6.78
C HIS A 224 -9.51 2.30 -5.64
N LEU A 225 -8.79 1.80 -4.63
CA LEU A 225 -9.36 1.02 -3.53
C LEU A 225 -9.57 1.89 -2.28
N PRO A 226 -10.81 2.31 -1.96
CA PRO A 226 -11.08 2.97 -0.69
C PRO A 226 -10.83 2.01 0.49
N GLY A 227 -10.36 2.57 1.60
CA GLY A 227 -10.08 1.81 2.84
C GLY A 227 -8.64 1.30 2.97
N ILE A 228 -7.73 1.65 2.05
CA ILE A 228 -6.30 1.30 2.11
C ILE A 228 -5.46 2.56 1.97
N TYR A 229 -4.47 2.74 2.84
CA TYR A 229 -3.44 3.75 2.71
C TYR A 229 -2.31 3.29 1.79
N ILE A 230 -1.68 4.22 1.05
CA ILE A 230 -0.61 3.90 0.10
C ILE A 230 0.58 4.82 0.33
N ALA A 231 1.74 4.24 0.64
CA ALA A 231 3.02 4.93 0.72
C ALA A 231 3.94 4.51 -0.44
N TYR A 232 4.69 5.47 -0.97
CA TYR A 232 5.68 5.24 -2.03
C TYR A 232 6.88 6.18 -1.87
N PRO A 233 7.78 5.90 -0.91
CA PRO A 233 8.91 6.76 -0.58
C PRO A 233 9.96 6.82 -1.71
N SER A 234 10.62 7.97 -1.82
CA SER A 234 11.70 8.23 -2.77
C SER A 234 13.10 8.18 -2.16
N CYS A 235 13.22 8.17 -0.83
CA CYS A 235 14.51 8.16 -0.12
C CYS A 235 14.46 7.37 1.19
N ALA A 236 15.62 7.14 1.78
CA ALA A 236 15.80 6.28 2.95
C ALA A 236 15.06 6.80 4.20
N ALA A 237 15.17 8.08 4.53
CA ALA A 237 14.47 8.65 5.68
C ALA A 237 12.95 8.53 5.56
N ASP A 238 12.41 8.85 4.37
CA ASP A 238 10.97 8.73 4.12
C ASP A 238 10.52 7.26 4.22
N ALA A 239 11.30 6.31 3.70
CA ALA A 239 11.01 4.89 3.83
C ALA A 239 10.95 4.45 5.29
N LYS A 240 11.92 4.88 6.14
CA LYS A 240 11.93 4.58 7.56
C LYS A 240 10.71 5.17 8.27
N GLY A 241 10.49 6.47 8.14
CA GLY A 241 9.43 7.19 8.85
C GLY A 241 8.03 6.72 8.47
N LEU A 242 7.74 6.53 7.17
CA LEU A 242 6.46 6.06 6.68
C LEU A 242 6.18 4.59 7.04
N LEU A 243 7.19 3.70 6.97
CA LEU A 243 7.01 2.30 7.34
C LEU A 243 6.71 2.14 8.83
N LYS A 244 7.41 2.88 9.69
CA LYS A 244 7.15 2.91 11.12
C LYS A 244 5.73 3.42 11.43
N MET A 245 5.30 4.51 10.77
CA MET A 245 3.94 5.00 10.89
C MET A 245 2.93 3.92 10.45
N ALA A 246 3.14 3.27 9.30
CA ALA A 246 2.28 2.18 8.82
C ALA A 246 2.16 1.03 9.83
N CYS A 247 3.26 0.69 10.52
CA CYS A 247 3.24 -0.32 11.59
C CYS A 247 2.41 0.10 12.80
N ARG A 248 2.18 1.41 13.02
CA ARG A 248 1.41 1.94 14.14
C ARG A 248 -0.04 2.29 13.80
N MET A 249 -0.38 2.34 12.51
CA MET A 249 -1.74 2.64 12.05
C MET A 249 -2.71 1.47 12.32
N ASP A 250 -3.98 1.83 12.51
CA ASP A 250 -5.09 0.89 12.72
C ASP A 250 -5.76 0.47 11.40
N ASP A 251 -5.41 1.14 10.32
CA ASP A 251 -5.86 0.86 8.96
C ASP A 251 -4.81 0.10 8.16
N PRO A 252 -5.21 -0.62 7.11
CA PRO A 252 -4.27 -1.32 6.25
C PRO A 252 -3.46 -0.37 5.37
N VAL A 253 -2.21 -0.74 5.13
CA VAL A 253 -1.28 0.03 4.30
C VAL A 253 -0.67 -0.86 3.23
N ILE A 254 -0.67 -0.39 1.97
CA ILE A 254 0.22 -0.91 0.93
C ILE A 254 1.47 0.00 0.90
N PHE A 255 2.61 -0.61 1.18
CA PHE A 255 3.90 0.07 1.23
C PHE A 255 4.71 -0.31 -0.01
N MET A 256 4.71 0.58 -1.01
CA MET A 256 5.39 0.36 -2.28
C MET A 256 6.86 0.74 -2.17
N GLU A 257 7.74 -0.16 -2.58
CA GLU A 257 9.18 -0.02 -2.47
C GLU A 257 9.81 -0.09 -3.86
N HIS A 258 10.29 1.04 -4.39
CA HIS A 258 10.90 1.03 -5.71
C HIS A 258 12.24 0.28 -5.71
N LYS A 259 12.29 -0.87 -6.35
CA LYS A 259 13.46 -1.77 -6.38
C LYS A 259 14.73 -1.10 -6.89
N GLY A 260 14.59 -0.28 -7.93
CA GLY A 260 15.71 0.48 -8.50
C GLY A 260 16.34 1.47 -7.52
N LEU A 261 15.62 1.91 -6.48
CA LEU A 261 16.13 2.85 -5.48
C LEU A 261 16.80 2.19 -4.29
N TYR A 262 16.59 0.91 -4.04
CA TYR A 262 17.00 0.24 -2.80
C TYR A 262 18.45 0.50 -2.37
N ARG A 263 19.40 0.58 -3.32
CA ARG A 263 20.81 0.72 -3.04
C ARG A 263 21.46 1.94 -3.70
N GLN A 264 20.62 2.88 -4.18
CA GLN A 264 21.12 4.07 -4.86
C GLN A 264 21.63 5.12 -3.87
N GLY A 265 22.85 5.60 -4.10
CA GLY A 265 23.46 6.63 -3.25
C GLY A 265 22.74 7.97 -3.27
N TYR A 266 22.04 8.32 -4.36
CA TYR A 266 21.24 9.54 -4.46
C TYR A 266 19.93 9.47 -3.66
N ALA A 267 19.42 8.26 -3.38
CA ALA A 267 18.27 8.04 -2.53
C ALA A 267 18.64 7.79 -1.06
N ALA A 268 19.95 7.71 -0.76
CA ALA A 268 20.44 7.56 0.60
C ALA A 268 20.35 8.88 1.38
N THR A 269 19.96 8.80 2.65
CA THR A 269 19.90 9.93 3.56
C THR A 269 20.64 9.62 4.85
N GLU A 270 20.98 10.63 5.64
CA GLU A 270 21.36 10.41 7.03
C GLU A 270 20.26 9.62 7.73
N GLU A 271 20.65 8.69 8.60
CA GLU A 271 19.69 7.88 9.31
C GLU A 271 18.99 8.68 10.42
N PRO A 272 17.65 8.81 10.40
CA PRO A 272 16.92 9.43 11.51
C PRO A 272 16.91 8.50 12.74
N ASP A 273 16.66 9.09 13.91
CA ASP A 273 16.53 8.36 15.17
C ASP A 273 15.36 7.36 15.18
N ALA A 274 15.30 6.56 16.25
CA ALA A 274 14.28 5.53 16.41
C ALA A 274 12.87 6.08 16.68
N ASP A 275 12.72 7.37 16.98
CA ASP A 275 11.42 8.00 17.21
C ASP A 275 10.88 8.68 15.95
N TYR A 276 11.65 8.68 14.86
CA TYR A 276 11.26 9.32 13.61
C TYR A 276 10.04 8.68 12.97
N LEU A 277 8.99 9.49 12.75
CA LEU A 277 7.73 9.12 12.12
C LEU A 277 7.35 10.16 11.07
N LEU A 278 6.74 9.73 9.99
CA LEU A 278 6.16 10.58 8.96
C LEU A 278 4.66 10.33 8.82
N SER A 279 3.89 11.40 8.75
CA SER A 279 2.45 11.34 8.56
C SER A 279 2.08 10.99 7.12
N PHE A 280 1.06 10.16 6.96
CA PHE A 280 0.43 9.96 5.65
C PHE A 280 -0.35 11.20 5.22
N GLY A 281 -0.40 11.47 3.91
CA GLY A 281 -1.02 12.68 3.38
C GLY A 281 -0.16 13.94 3.56
N LYS A 282 1.14 13.78 3.80
CA LYS A 282 2.11 14.87 3.87
C LYS A 282 3.28 14.63 2.92
N GLY A 283 3.27 15.40 1.83
CA GLY A 283 4.37 15.47 0.87
C GLY A 283 5.48 16.41 1.34
N ARG A 284 6.46 16.62 0.49
CA ARG A 284 7.52 17.61 0.73
C ARG A 284 7.94 18.30 -0.56
N LYS A 285 8.44 19.51 -0.45
CA LYS A 285 9.17 20.15 -1.53
C LYS A 285 10.61 19.66 -1.51
N VAL A 286 11.07 19.16 -2.64
CA VAL A 286 12.46 18.71 -2.82
C VAL A 286 13.28 19.72 -3.61
N LEU A 287 12.61 20.63 -4.33
CA LEU A 287 13.19 21.77 -4.99
C LEU A 287 12.19 22.94 -4.95
N GLU A 288 12.63 24.12 -4.57
CA GLU A 288 11.82 25.35 -4.62
C GLU A 288 11.84 25.93 -6.02
N GLY A 289 10.71 26.50 -6.45
CA GLY A 289 10.55 27.22 -7.72
C GLY A 289 9.24 27.99 -7.75
N ASP A 290 9.03 28.88 -8.74
CA ASP A 290 7.92 29.83 -8.77
C ASP A 290 7.15 29.91 -10.11
N GLU A 291 7.56 29.19 -11.16
CA GLU A 291 6.90 29.23 -12.47
C GLU A 291 6.18 27.92 -12.86
N LEU A 292 6.65 26.76 -12.37
CA LEU A 292 6.10 25.44 -12.69
C LEU A 292 6.23 24.50 -11.51
N THR A 293 5.18 23.76 -11.16
CA THR A 293 5.24 22.65 -10.19
C THR A 293 5.31 21.30 -10.90
N VAL A 294 6.35 20.52 -10.60
CA VAL A 294 6.46 19.10 -10.93
C VAL A 294 5.99 18.29 -9.73
N ILE A 295 4.93 17.51 -9.91
CA ILE A 295 4.31 16.64 -8.90
C ILE A 295 4.73 15.20 -9.17
N THR A 296 5.39 14.56 -8.21
CA THR A 296 5.98 13.24 -8.46
C THR A 296 6.15 12.41 -7.19
N TRP A 297 6.60 11.16 -7.32
CA TRP A 297 6.90 10.22 -6.22
C TRP A 297 7.86 9.13 -6.67
N GLY A 298 8.36 8.33 -5.72
CA GLY A 298 9.24 7.19 -5.98
C GLY A 298 10.46 7.54 -6.80
N ALA A 299 10.79 6.75 -7.81
CA ALA A 299 11.98 6.97 -8.65
C ALA A 299 11.91 8.24 -9.50
N MET A 300 10.71 8.72 -9.79
CA MET A 300 10.53 9.90 -10.65
C MET A 300 10.94 11.20 -9.94
N VAL A 301 11.06 11.22 -8.62
CA VAL A 301 11.62 12.37 -7.87
C VAL A 301 13.04 12.68 -8.34
N GLN A 302 13.92 11.69 -8.36
CA GLN A 302 15.30 11.87 -8.79
C GLN A 302 15.40 12.25 -10.27
N LYS A 303 14.63 11.56 -11.14
CA LYS A 303 14.60 11.88 -12.57
C LYS A 303 14.09 13.31 -12.85
N SER A 304 13.13 13.79 -12.07
CA SER A 304 12.65 15.16 -12.16
C SER A 304 13.72 16.18 -11.73
N LEU A 305 14.45 15.90 -10.66
CA LEU A 305 15.56 16.76 -10.23
C LEU A 305 16.68 16.80 -11.29
N GLU A 306 17.05 15.65 -11.86
CA GLU A 306 18.03 15.56 -12.95
C GLU A 306 17.55 16.29 -14.21
N ALA A 307 16.25 16.21 -14.53
CA ALA A 307 15.68 16.95 -15.65
C ALA A 307 15.81 18.46 -15.47
N VAL A 308 15.46 18.98 -14.30
CA VAL A 308 15.64 20.41 -13.98
C VAL A 308 17.11 20.83 -14.08
N GLN A 309 18.02 20.03 -13.53
CA GLN A 309 19.47 20.29 -13.59
C GLN A 309 20.03 20.27 -15.02
N SER A 310 19.42 19.51 -15.94
CA SER A 310 19.87 19.42 -17.34
C SER A 310 19.43 20.59 -18.20
N LEU A 311 18.49 21.40 -17.73
CA LEU A 311 17.95 22.56 -18.45
C LEU A 311 18.76 23.83 -18.11
N GLU A 312 19.00 24.66 -19.14
CA GLU A 312 19.59 26.01 -18.97
C GLU A 312 18.48 27.02 -18.60
N ILE A 313 17.83 26.79 -17.44
CA ILE A 313 16.75 27.65 -16.91
C ILE A 313 17.22 28.37 -15.64
N GLN A 314 16.45 29.37 -15.20
CA GLN A 314 16.70 29.99 -13.90
C GLN A 314 16.54 28.98 -12.79
N ASN A 315 17.41 29.00 -11.79
CA ASN A 315 17.47 27.97 -10.74
C ASN A 315 16.20 27.88 -9.87
N ASP A 316 15.33 28.90 -9.92
CA ASP A 316 14.10 29.04 -9.13
C ASP A 316 12.81 28.93 -9.97
N SER A 317 12.90 28.60 -11.27
CA SER A 317 11.70 28.49 -12.11
C SER A 317 10.85 27.24 -11.80
N VAL A 318 11.45 26.13 -11.39
CA VAL A 318 10.75 24.84 -11.24
C VAL A 318 10.74 24.36 -9.79
N GLU A 319 9.55 24.25 -9.23
CA GLU A 319 9.31 23.56 -7.97
C GLU A 319 9.11 22.06 -8.22
N VAL A 320 9.72 21.21 -7.40
CA VAL A 320 9.48 19.76 -7.42
C VAL A 320 8.93 19.33 -6.07
N ILE A 321 7.74 18.72 -6.06
CA ILE A 321 7.12 18.14 -4.87
C ILE A 321 7.11 16.62 -4.94
N ASP A 322 7.50 16.00 -3.85
CA ASP A 322 7.45 14.55 -3.63
C ASP A 322 6.23 14.23 -2.77
N LEU A 323 5.25 13.52 -3.33
CA LEU A 323 4.00 13.21 -2.64
C LEU A 323 4.18 12.22 -1.48
N ARG A 324 5.20 11.35 -1.50
CA ARG A 324 5.47 10.32 -0.48
C ARG A 324 4.34 9.30 -0.30
N THR A 325 3.08 9.77 -0.35
CA THR A 325 1.87 8.95 -0.22
C THR A 325 0.90 9.24 -1.35
N LEU A 326 0.23 8.20 -1.85
CA LEU A 326 -0.74 8.29 -2.94
C LEU A 326 -2.19 8.18 -2.45
N ASN A 327 -2.38 7.67 -1.25
CA ASN A 327 -3.65 7.69 -0.53
C ASN A 327 -3.37 7.78 0.99
N PRO A 328 -3.74 8.89 1.64
CA PRO A 328 -4.26 10.12 1.03
C PRO A 328 -3.18 10.92 0.31
N LEU A 329 -3.60 11.76 -0.64
CA LEU A 329 -2.75 12.79 -1.26
C LEU A 329 -2.62 14.00 -0.33
N ASP A 330 -1.48 14.69 -0.38
CA ASP A 330 -1.32 16.01 0.25
C ASP A 330 -1.94 17.09 -0.64
N MET A 331 -3.24 17.28 -0.49
CA MET A 331 -3.98 18.27 -1.29
C MET A 331 -3.58 19.71 -0.95
N ASP A 332 -3.23 19.98 0.31
CA ASP A 332 -2.80 21.32 0.76
C ASP A 332 -1.48 21.72 0.10
N LEU A 333 -0.53 20.77 0.00
CA LEU A 333 0.74 20.99 -0.69
C LEU A 333 0.52 21.23 -2.19
N ILE A 334 -0.32 20.41 -2.84
CA ILE A 334 -0.65 20.54 -4.27
C ILE A 334 -1.29 21.92 -4.52
N GLU A 335 -2.31 22.30 -3.75
CA GLU A 335 -3.00 23.59 -3.88
C GLU A 335 -2.02 24.76 -3.69
N THR A 336 -1.25 24.75 -2.61
CA THR A 336 -0.28 25.81 -2.31
C THR A 336 0.76 25.98 -3.43
N SER A 337 1.25 24.87 -3.99
CA SER A 337 2.20 24.86 -5.09
C SER A 337 1.56 25.44 -6.37
N ILE A 338 0.36 24.98 -6.73
CA ILE A 338 -0.35 25.48 -7.92
C ILE A 338 -0.70 26.99 -7.78
N MET A 339 -1.13 27.42 -6.60
CA MET A 339 -1.37 28.85 -6.33
C MET A 339 -0.13 29.73 -6.57
N LYS A 340 1.05 29.19 -6.35
CA LYS A 340 2.32 29.90 -6.54
C LYS A 340 2.79 29.87 -8.00
N THR A 341 2.72 28.72 -8.66
CA THR A 341 3.39 28.49 -9.96
C THR A 341 2.46 28.54 -11.16
N SER A 342 1.15 28.41 -10.97
CA SER A 342 0.10 28.42 -12.00
C SER A 342 0.25 27.39 -13.13
N LYS A 343 1.24 26.50 -13.07
CA LYS A 343 1.50 25.44 -14.06
C LYS A 343 1.82 24.13 -13.38
N ALA A 344 1.34 23.01 -13.93
CA ALA A 344 1.48 21.69 -13.35
C ALA A 344 1.96 20.64 -14.35
N LEU A 345 2.98 19.87 -13.95
CA LEU A 345 3.44 18.66 -14.59
C LEU A 345 3.37 17.50 -13.60
N VAL A 346 2.61 16.45 -13.91
CA VAL A 346 2.58 15.23 -13.10
C VAL A 346 3.48 14.18 -13.75
N VAL A 347 4.46 13.68 -12.99
CA VAL A 347 5.45 12.71 -13.46
C VAL A 347 5.35 11.43 -12.65
N HIS A 348 5.09 10.30 -13.30
CA HIS A 348 4.99 8.98 -12.66
C HIS A 348 5.52 7.86 -13.56
N GLU A 349 5.82 6.71 -12.96
CA GLU A 349 6.38 5.58 -13.68
C GLU A 349 5.31 4.62 -14.23
N ASP A 350 4.12 4.60 -13.66
CA ASP A 350 3.03 3.75 -14.13
C ASP A 350 2.55 4.18 -15.53
N ASN A 351 1.78 3.35 -16.20
CA ASN A 351 1.26 3.62 -17.54
C ASN A 351 0.56 4.98 -17.61
N ILE A 352 0.74 5.69 -18.72
CA ILE A 352 0.12 7.01 -18.93
C ILE A 352 -1.40 6.94 -18.95
N THR A 353 -1.96 5.85 -19.50
CA THR A 353 -3.40 5.62 -19.53
C THR A 353 -3.88 5.08 -18.21
N ASN A 354 -4.74 5.84 -17.53
CA ASN A 354 -5.36 5.47 -16.25
C ASN A 354 -4.38 5.23 -15.10
N GLY A 355 -3.12 5.70 -15.23
CA GLY A 355 -2.17 5.74 -14.11
C GLY A 355 -2.52 6.85 -13.11
N PRO A 356 -1.90 6.89 -11.92
CA PRO A 356 -2.21 7.84 -10.84
C PRO A 356 -2.15 9.29 -11.27
N GLY A 357 -1.24 9.62 -12.19
CA GLY A 357 -1.13 10.98 -12.73
C GLY A 357 -2.38 11.45 -13.49
N ALA A 358 -3.23 10.54 -13.98
CA ALA A 358 -4.48 10.90 -14.62
C ALA A 358 -5.48 11.46 -13.61
N GLU A 359 -5.59 10.83 -12.44
CA GLU A 359 -6.44 11.29 -11.34
C GLU A 359 -5.94 12.63 -10.77
N ILE A 360 -4.64 12.73 -10.49
CA ILE A 360 -4.05 13.98 -9.98
C ILE A 360 -4.27 15.14 -10.95
N ALA A 361 -4.06 14.90 -12.27
CA ALA A 361 -4.31 15.91 -13.29
C ALA A 361 -5.79 16.30 -13.38
N ALA A 362 -6.71 15.34 -13.24
CA ALA A 362 -8.15 15.62 -13.19
C ALA A 362 -8.54 16.45 -11.97
N ILE A 363 -8.02 16.11 -10.78
CA ILE A 363 -8.24 16.89 -9.55
C ILE A 363 -7.74 18.32 -9.70
N ILE A 364 -6.55 18.51 -10.25
CA ILE A 364 -5.98 19.85 -10.48
C ILE A 364 -6.85 20.65 -11.47
N ALA A 365 -7.23 20.03 -12.58
CA ALA A 365 -8.07 20.67 -13.59
C ALA A 365 -9.49 20.99 -13.11
N ASP A 366 -10.04 20.22 -12.19
CA ASP A 366 -11.38 20.42 -11.62
C ASP A 366 -11.36 21.47 -10.48
N LYS A 367 -10.46 21.31 -9.52
CA LYS A 367 -10.45 22.12 -8.31
C LYS A 367 -9.67 23.42 -8.43
N PHE A 368 -8.64 23.46 -9.27
CA PHE A 368 -7.69 24.58 -9.35
C PHE A 368 -7.65 25.23 -10.74
N PHE A 369 -8.64 24.97 -11.59
CA PHE A 369 -8.70 25.48 -12.96
C PHE A 369 -8.46 27.00 -13.04
N GLU A 370 -9.06 27.78 -12.15
CA GLU A 370 -8.95 29.24 -12.13
C GLU A 370 -7.55 29.76 -11.75
N LEU A 371 -6.67 28.87 -11.25
CA LEU A 371 -5.29 29.19 -10.89
C LEU A 371 -4.29 28.83 -11.99
N LEU A 372 -4.73 28.15 -13.06
CA LEU A 372 -3.84 27.62 -14.09
C LEU A 372 -3.65 28.62 -15.24
N ASP A 373 -2.40 28.86 -15.59
CA ASP A 373 -1.97 29.62 -16.78
C ASP A 373 -1.66 28.72 -17.99
N GLY A 374 -1.73 27.41 -17.84
CA GLY A 374 -1.44 26.43 -18.87
C GLY A 374 -2.14 25.08 -18.66
N PRO A 375 -2.00 24.16 -19.61
CA PRO A 375 -2.56 22.81 -19.46
C PRO A 375 -1.83 22.02 -18.39
N VAL A 376 -2.55 21.18 -17.66
CA VAL A 376 -1.93 20.16 -16.81
C VAL A 376 -1.33 19.08 -17.72
N ARG A 377 -0.01 18.93 -17.71
CA ARG A 377 0.71 17.91 -18.48
C ARG A 377 1.03 16.68 -17.62
N ARG A 378 1.22 15.55 -18.28
CA ARG A 378 1.62 14.29 -17.64
C ARG A 378 2.77 13.65 -18.41
N VAL A 379 3.73 13.11 -17.66
CA VAL A 379 4.76 12.18 -18.15
C VAL A 379 4.59 10.86 -17.41
N GLY A 380 4.42 9.77 -18.13
CA GLY A 380 4.25 8.41 -17.59
C GLY A 380 4.78 7.37 -18.54
N ALA A 381 4.84 6.11 -18.15
CA ALA A 381 5.25 5.03 -19.05
C ALA A 381 4.29 4.93 -20.25
N LYS A 382 4.82 4.51 -21.37
CA LYS A 382 4.02 4.14 -22.53
C LYS A 382 3.15 2.93 -22.17
N ASP A 383 1.97 2.83 -22.77
CA ASP A 383 1.01 1.73 -22.51
C ASP A 383 1.54 0.40 -23.06
N SER A 384 2.53 -0.14 -22.37
CA SER A 384 3.20 -1.39 -22.71
C SER A 384 3.76 -2.06 -21.46
N PRO A 385 3.76 -3.40 -21.37
CA PRO A 385 4.53 -4.08 -20.34
C PRO A 385 6.02 -3.78 -20.48
N VAL A 386 6.72 -3.66 -19.35
CA VAL A 386 8.17 -3.39 -19.32
C VAL A 386 8.95 -4.67 -19.66
N PRO A 387 9.76 -4.69 -20.73
CA PRO A 387 10.46 -5.90 -21.19
C PRO A 387 11.82 -6.09 -20.53
N PHE A 388 12.48 -7.21 -20.84
CA PHE A 388 13.85 -7.50 -20.35
C PHE A 388 14.92 -6.67 -21.06
N ASN A 389 14.74 -6.37 -22.36
CA ASN A 389 15.75 -5.66 -23.13
C ASN A 389 15.83 -4.21 -22.67
N TRP A 390 17.00 -3.78 -22.20
CA TRP A 390 17.22 -2.46 -21.63
C TRP A 390 16.91 -1.29 -22.59
N ILE A 391 17.18 -1.44 -23.88
CA ILE A 391 16.88 -0.40 -24.89
C ILE A 391 15.36 -0.17 -24.99
N ILE A 392 14.57 -1.25 -24.92
CA ILE A 392 13.12 -1.16 -25.00
C ILE A 392 12.52 -0.77 -23.65
N GLU A 393 13.11 -1.18 -22.54
CA GLU A 393 12.74 -0.71 -21.20
C GLU A 393 12.92 0.81 -21.08
N GLU A 394 14.06 1.35 -21.53
CA GLU A 394 14.31 2.80 -21.59
C GLU A 394 13.34 3.55 -22.52
N GLU A 395 12.93 2.95 -23.62
CA GLU A 395 11.96 3.54 -24.55
C GLU A 395 10.53 3.58 -23.97
N ILE A 396 10.18 2.65 -23.07
CA ILE A 396 8.84 2.55 -22.48
C ILE A 396 8.74 3.39 -21.21
N LEU A 397 9.74 3.31 -20.33
CA LEU A 397 9.73 4.02 -19.04
C LEU A 397 10.15 5.49 -19.21
N PRO A 398 9.58 6.42 -18.44
CA PRO A 398 9.92 7.83 -18.48
C PRO A 398 11.41 8.05 -18.23
N GLN A 399 12.06 8.81 -19.09
CA GLN A 399 13.46 9.20 -18.95
C GLN A 399 13.59 10.67 -18.52
N THR A 400 14.75 11.03 -18.00
CA THR A 400 15.09 12.41 -17.62
C THR A 400 14.84 13.41 -18.77
N VAL A 401 15.10 12.99 -20.02
CA VAL A 401 14.85 13.82 -21.23
C VAL A 401 13.37 14.04 -21.48
N ASP A 402 12.50 13.07 -21.20
CA ASP A 402 11.05 13.23 -21.41
C ASP A 402 10.49 14.26 -20.41
N VAL A 403 10.96 14.21 -19.16
CA VAL A 403 10.59 15.17 -18.13
C VAL A 403 11.12 16.56 -18.47
N ALA A 404 12.38 16.67 -18.91
CA ALA A 404 13.00 17.93 -19.32
C ALA A 404 12.24 18.60 -20.47
N ASN A 405 11.86 17.82 -21.50
CA ASN A 405 11.07 18.34 -22.62
C ASN A 405 9.70 18.86 -22.14
N ALA A 406 9.00 18.11 -21.27
CA ALA A 406 7.70 18.54 -20.74
C ALA A 406 7.81 19.79 -19.87
N ILE A 407 8.87 19.93 -19.07
CA ILE A 407 9.18 21.14 -18.31
C ILE A 407 9.38 22.33 -19.26
N HIS A 408 10.23 22.17 -20.28
CA HIS A 408 10.52 23.22 -21.25
C HIS A 408 9.27 23.69 -21.99
N GLU A 409 8.44 22.74 -22.49
CA GLU A 409 7.18 23.07 -23.16
C GLU A 409 6.22 23.88 -22.26
N LEU A 410 6.16 23.55 -20.95
CA LEU A 410 5.28 24.26 -20.01
C LEU A 410 5.83 25.64 -19.60
N LEU A 411 7.15 25.80 -19.53
CA LEU A 411 7.75 27.11 -19.24
C LEU A 411 7.57 28.08 -20.41
N GLU A 412 7.54 27.58 -21.65
CA GLU A 412 7.29 28.41 -22.84
C GLU A 412 5.80 28.77 -23.06
N TYR A 413 4.89 28.05 -22.39
CA TYR A 413 3.45 28.29 -22.49
C TYR A 413 3.01 29.57 -21.79
#